data_de20111aeabd74e2cd54b1202dfb3c0e
#
_entry.id   de20111aeabd74e2cd54b1202dfb3c0e
#
_cell.length_a   1.000
_cell.length_b   1.000
_cell.length_c   1.000
_cell.angle_alpha   90.00
_cell.angle_beta   90.00
_cell.angle_gamma   90.00
#
_symmetry.space_group_name_H-M   'P 1'
#
loop_
_entity.id
_entity.type
_entity.pdbx_description
1 polymer ?
#
loop_
_entity_poly.entity_id
_entity_poly.type
_entity_poly.pdbx_seq_one_letter_code
_entity_poly.pdbx_strand_id
1 'polypeptide(L)'
;MAKIIKYNIKYLSKVKKLLSNITDKERLNFSEFSHGIINLFPLDILPLRLRHVSESYMAVNEKNEVRAFLTITPVKGNFRKWYIKRLFLNKNSFEEGKQLIDYVVTKFGASGADTFCVLTDEADENSAALFSKMCGFRLCSREVLWKPAKKLNLDSPISKNDFILFKNTDSQDTAELFNSSVFPHFRYSLECEKEEFKENLFKGLSDNLSFKFVLKDENGIFAYTELLSYDDKNWIIDIIISKQYEDSYINILKTLILMLESRSRNINIYVKNRNYMTSSKLIEEVLTENCFCKYEIKMLFVKDFYKPVKEKESVVNPAIILNELPGNPAFTKFNSVQK
;
A
#
# COMPACT_ATOMS: atom_id res chain seq x y z
N MET A 1 -9.92 6.22 31.37
CA MET A 1 -10.02 5.74 29.98
C MET A 1 -9.83 6.93 29.04
N ALA A 2 -9.02 6.84 28.02
CA ALA A 2 -8.84 7.96 27.11
C ALA A 2 -10.10 8.18 26.26
N LYS A 3 -10.48 9.45 26.04
CA LYS A 3 -11.59 9.82 25.15
C LYS A 3 -11.04 9.94 23.73
N ILE A 4 -11.63 9.19 22.78
CA ILE A 4 -11.26 9.28 21.38
C ILE A 4 -12.15 10.30 20.67
N ILE A 5 -11.52 11.23 19.98
CA ILE A 5 -12.21 12.29 19.24
C ILE A 5 -11.62 12.47 17.84
N LYS A 6 -12.44 12.86 16.88
CA LYS A 6 -11.98 13.24 15.54
C LYS A 6 -11.17 14.53 15.64
N TYR A 7 -10.01 14.56 15.00
CA TYR A 7 -9.16 15.74 14.95
C TYR A 7 -9.84 16.87 14.19
N ASN A 8 -9.70 18.08 14.73
CA ASN A 8 -10.04 19.32 14.04
C ASN A 8 -9.02 20.40 14.39
N ILE A 9 -9.05 21.52 13.67
CA ILE A 9 -8.05 22.61 13.78
C ILE A 9 -7.93 23.20 15.20
N LYS A 10 -8.98 23.13 16.00
CA LYS A 10 -8.98 23.64 17.40
C LYS A 10 -7.95 22.91 18.28
N TYR A 11 -7.55 21.71 17.87
CA TYR A 11 -6.57 20.88 18.60
C TYR A 11 -5.14 21.00 18.02
N LEU A 12 -4.93 21.81 16.97
CA LEU A 12 -3.64 21.93 16.30
C LEU A 12 -2.49 22.24 17.28
N SER A 13 -2.69 23.18 18.20
CA SER A 13 -1.67 23.54 19.21
C SER A 13 -1.31 22.37 20.13
N LYS A 14 -2.31 21.58 20.52
CA LYS A 14 -2.11 20.39 21.37
C LYS A 14 -1.38 19.27 20.63
N VAL A 15 -1.70 19.03 19.36
CA VAL A 15 -1.01 18.07 18.52
C VAL A 15 0.42 18.52 18.23
N LYS A 16 0.66 19.82 17.96
CA LYS A 16 2.01 20.36 17.83
C LYS A 16 2.83 20.18 19.11
N LYS A 17 2.23 20.36 20.30
CA LYS A 17 2.87 20.09 21.59
C LYS A 17 3.20 18.59 21.73
N LEU A 18 2.32 17.68 21.33
CA LEU A 18 2.63 16.25 21.29
C LEU A 18 3.87 15.99 20.42
N LEU A 19 3.88 16.52 19.20
CA LEU A 19 4.99 16.34 18.25
C LEU A 19 6.31 16.92 18.74
N SER A 20 6.30 18.05 19.45
CA SER A 20 7.54 18.64 20.02
C SER A 20 8.12 17.82 21.17
N ASN A 21 7.31 17.03 21.85
CA ASN A 21 7.72 16.16 22.96
C ASN A 21 8.19 14.78 22.50
N ILE A 22 8.01 14.44 21.22
CA ILE A 22 8.37 13.14 20.64
C ILE A 22 9.72 13.31 19.93
N THR A 23 10.68 12.47 20.27
CA THR A 23 11.96 12.40 19.56
C THR A 23 11.75 11.87 18.14
N ASP A 24 12.69 12.12 17.22
CA ASP A 24 12.56 11.65 15.84
C ASP A 24 12.44 10.12 15.74
N LYS A 25 12.98 9.38 16.70
CA LYS A 25 12.82 7.92 16.81
C LYS A 25 11.42 7.48 17.24
N GLU A 26 10.65 8.34 17.89
CA GLU A 26 9.28 8.09 18.34
C GLU A 26 8.24 8.63 17.36
N ARG A 27 8.67 9.28 16.28
CA ARG A 27 7.82 9.77 15.19
C ARG A 27 7.54 8.63 14.22
N LEU A 28 6.56 7.83 14.54
CA LEU A 28 6.10 6.77 13.66
C LEU A 28 5.34 7.39 12.49
N ASN A 29 6.07 7.70 11.43
CA ASN A 29 5.49 8.09 10.15
C ASN A 29 5.46 6.86 9.25
N PHE A 30 4.32 6.21 9.18
CA PHE A 30 4.11 5.00 8.39
C PHE A 30 3.77 5.27 6.94
N SER A 31 3.98 6.48 6.45
CA SER A 31 3.82 6.73 5.03
C SER A 31 4.94 6.05 4.25
N GLU A 32 4.61 5.54 3.09
CA GLU A 32 5.55 4.96 2.15
C GLU A 32 6.77 5.88 2.00
N PHE A 33 7.92 5.52 2.58
CA PHE A 33 9.22 6.17 2.41
C PHE A 33 9.19 7.73 2.32
N SER A 34 8.17 8.37 2.88
CA SER A 34 8.05 9.80 2.78
C SER A 34 8.73 10.50 3.95
N HIS A 35 9.77 11.26 3.67
CA HIS A 35 10.35 12.24 4.58
C HIS A 35 9.57 13.57 4.57
N GLY A 36 8.31 13.54 4.11
CA GLY A 36 7.52 14.75 3.88
C GLY A 36 7.15 15.49 5.15
N ILE A 37 7.00 16.81 5.03
CA ILE A 37 6.46 17.70 6.05
C ILE A 37 5.11 17.16 6.51
N ILE A 38 4.94 17.01 7.83
CA ILE A 38 3.67 16.58 8.40
C ILE A 38 2.65 17.69 8.20
N ASN A 39 1.82 17.55 7.19
CA ASN A 39 0.70 18.46 7.01
C ASN A 39 -0.41 18.06 7.99
N LEU A 40 -0.57 18.85 9.05
CA LEU A 40 -1.62 18.69 10.07
C LEU A 40 -2.89 19.45 9.71
N PHE A 41 -2.96 20.06 8.53
CA PHE A 41 -4.14 20.78 8.12
C PHE A 41 -5.28 19.82 7.82
N PRO A 42 -6.40 19.86 8.55
CA PRO A 42 -7.51 18.96 8.31
C PRO A 42 -8.24 19.39 7.02
N LEU A 43 -8.18 18.55 6.00
CA LEU A 43 -8.91 18.76 4.74
C LEU A 43 -10.44 18.74 4.93
N ASP A 44 -10.91 18.27 6.09
CA ASP A 44 -12.33 18.26 6.49
C ASP A 44 -12.99 19.65 6.58
N ILE A 45 -12.20 20.73 6.55
CA ILE A 45 -12.72 22.11 6.57
C ILE A 45 -13.31 22.51 5.23
N LEU A 46 -12.94 21.82 4.16
CA LEU A 46 -13.54 22.06 2.86
C LEU A 46 -15.00 21.58 2.85
N PRO A 47 -15.96 22.42 2.39
CA PRO A 47 -17.40 22.10 2.41
C PRO A 47 -17.77 20.92 1.49
N LEU A 48 -16.84 20.46 0.69
CA LEU A 48 -16.98 19.26 -0.14
C LEU A 48 -16.75 18.03 0.76
N ARG A 49 -17.79 17.23 0.97
CA ARG A 49 -17.68 15.90 1.57
C ARG A 49 -16.92 14.96 0.63
N LEU A 50 -15.62 15.19 0.54
CA LEU A 50 -14.73 14.32 -0.23
C LEU A 50 -14.58 13.01 0.56
N ARG A 51 -15.32 11.97 0.17
CA ARG A 51 -15.27 10.62 0.79
C ARG A 51 -13.89 9.96 0.68
N HIS A 52 -12.93 10.61 0.00
CA HIS A 52 -11.59 10.09 -0.32
C HIS A 52 -10.48 10.73 0.51
N VAL A 53 -10.82 11.41 1.60
CA VAL A 53 -9.85 12.20 2.37
C VAL A 53 -9.36 11.41 3.58
N SER A 54 -8.08 11.59 3.88
CA SER A 54 -7.48 11.10 5.12
C SER A 54 -8.24 11.65 6.32
N GLU A 55 -8.57 10.77 7.27
CA GLU A 55 -9.17 11.15 8.54
C GLU A 55 -8.16 11.02 9.67
N SER A 56 -8.18 11.97 10.59
CA SER A 56 -7.30 11.93 11.77
C SER A 56 -8.11 11.89 13.06
N TYR A 57 -7.61 11.11 14.01
CA TYR A 57 -8.22 10.89 15.33
C TYR A 57 -7.16 11.07 16.41
N MET A 58 -7.60 11.36 17.62
CA MET A 58 -6.71 11.49 18.76
C MET A 58 -7.35 10.92 20.03
N ALA A 59 -6.51 10.36 20.88
CA ALA A 59 -6.87 9.96 22.22
C ALA A 59 -6.46 11.07 23.21
N VAL A 60 -7.41 11.50 24.03
CA VAL A 60 -7.25 12.60 24.99
C VAL A 60 -7.53 12.08 26.39
N ASN A 61 -6.66 12.42 27.34
CA ASN A 61 -6.85 12.06 28.74
C ASN A 61 -7.85 13.00 29.45
N GLU A 62 -8.14 12.74 30.71
CA GLU A 62 -9.06 13.53 31.55
C GLU A 62 -8.60 14.99 31.73
N LYS A 63 -7.28 15.24 31.65
CA LYS A 63 -6.70 16.60 31.65
C LYS A 63 -6.73 17.29 30.28
N ASN A 64 -7.42 16.70 29.31
CA ASN A 64 -7.55 17.20 27.95
C ASN A 64 -6.19 17.34 27.22
N GLU A 65 -5.22 16.47 27.54
CA GLU A 65 -3.93 16.35 26.87
C GLU A 65 -4.00 15.26 25.81
N VAL A 66 -3.41 15.51 24.63
CA VAL A 66 -3.33 14.53 23.55
C VAL A 66 -2.27 13.49 23.91
N ARG A 67 -2.66 12.23 24.01
CA ARG A 67 -1.82 11.08 24.34
C ARG A 67 -1.40 10.30 23.12
N ALA A 68 -2.29 10.21 22.12
CA ALA A 68 -2.03 9.56 20.84
C ALA A 68 -2.74 10.33 19.73
N PHE A 69 -2.15 10.30 18.53
CA PHE A 69 -2.72 10.88 17.31
C PHE A 69 -2.50 9.90 16.16
N LEU A 70 -3.53 9.64 15.39
CA LEU A 70 -3.51 8.71 14.26
C LEU A 70 -4.14 9.34 13.03
N THR A 71 -3.52 9.11 11.86
CA THR A 71 -4.11 9.42 10.55
C THR A 71 -4.32 8.12 9.77
N ILE A 72 -5.53 7.94 9.25
CA ILE A 72 -5.91 6.83 8.40
C ILE A 72 -6.43 7.35 7.06
N THR A 73 -6.08 6.66 5.98
CA THR A 73 -6.39 7.06 4.61
C THR A 73 -6.95 5.87 3.85
N PRO A 74 -8.06 6.01 3.13
CA PRO A 74 -8.51 4.95 2.22
C PRO A 74 -7.48 4.80 1.08
N VAL A 75 -7.34 3.58 0.59
CA VAL A 75 -6.65 3.38 -0.67
C VAL A 75 -7.47 4.05 -1.76
N LYS A 76 -6.79 4.71 -2.68
CA LYS A 76 -7.44 5.50 -3.72
C LYS A 76 -8.50 4.69 -4.47
N GLY A 77 -9.74 5.17 -4.42
CA GLY A 77 -10.87 4.52 -5.06
C GLY A 77 -11.36 3.21 -4.41
N ASN A 78 -10.59 2.64 -3.50
CA ASN A 78 -10.91 1.39 -2.81
C ASN A 78 -11.22 1.64 -1.34
N PHE A 79 -12.50 1.78 -0.98
CA PHE A 79 -12.94 2.01 0.41
C PHE A 79 -12.92 0.76 1.29
N ARG A 80 -12.65 -0.39 0.71
CA ARG A 80 -12.49 -1.63 1.47
C ARG A 80 -11.12 -1.74 2.10
N LYS A 81 -10.11 -1.03 1.53
CA LYS A 81 -8.72 -1.05 1.97
C LYS A 81 -8.28 0.31 2.51
N TRP A 82 -7.70 0.32 3.72
CA TRP A 82 -7.28 1.53 4.42
C TRP A 82 -5.84 1.42 4.91
N TYR A 83 -5.09 2.52 4.82
CA TYR A 83 -3.74 2.62 5.36
C TYR A 83 -3.69 3.50 6.60
N ILE A 84 -3.09 3.00 7.67
CA ILE A 84 -2.66 3.83 8.80
C ILE A 84 -1.37 4.52 8.37
N LYS A 85 -1.48 5.81 8.05
CA LYS A 85 -0.35 6.59 7.53
C LYS A 85 0.54 7.16 8.61
N ARG A 86 -0.03 7.48 9.78
CA ARG A 86 0.68 8.12 10.89
C ARG A 86 0.12 7.64 12.21
N LEU A 87 1.03 7.43 13.15
CA LEU A 87 0.70 7.23 14.56
C LEU A 87 1.75 7.97 15.40
N PHE A 88 1.32 8.86 16.27
CA PHE A 88 2.18 9.56 17.22
C PHE A 88 1.69 9.22 18.63
N LEU A 89 2.60 8.74 19.45
CA LEU A 89 2.33 8.36 20.82
C LEU A 89 3.15 9.24 21.77
N ASN A 90 2.55 9.69 22.85
CA ASN A 90 3.31 10.23 23.97
C ASN A 90 4.05 9.09 24.69
N LYS A 91 5.10 9.38 25.44
CA LYS A 91 5.81 8.38 26.25
C LYS A 91 4.82 7.55 27.06
N ASN A 92 4.99 6.24 27.04
CA ASN A 92 4.15 5.27 27.77
C ASN A 92 2.65 5.31 27.43
N SER A 93 2.27 5.73 26.22
CA SER A 93 0.87 5.80 25.79
C SER A 93 0.50 4.70 24.80
N PHE A 94 1.08 3.51 24.92
CA PHE A 94 0.79 2.37 24.05
C PHE A 94 -0.67 1.90 24.18
N GLU A 95 -1.24 1.93 25.39
CA GLU A 95 -2.65 1.57 25.60
C GLU A 95 -3.60 2.56 24.91
N GLU A 96 -3.32 3.86 24.98
CA GLU A 96 -4.10 4.87 24.25
C GLU A 96 -3.91 4.71 22.73
N GLY A 97 -2.71 4.33 22.29
CA GLY A 97 -2.43 3.99 20.89
C GLY A 97 -3.26 2.80 20.43
N LYS A 98 -3.29 1.70 21.21
CA LYS A 98 -4.11 0.53 20.95
C LYS A 98 -5.60 0.90 20.87
N GLN A 99 -6.13 1.61 21.89
CA GLN A 99 -7.53 2.03 21.90
C GLN A 99 -7.89 2.86 20.66
N LEU A 100 -6.97 3.73 20.22
CA LEU A 100 -7.16 4.57 19.05
C LEU A 100 -7.19 3.73 17.75
N ILE A 101 -6.27 2.76 17.61
CA ILE A 101 -6.24 1.83 16.47
C ILE A 101 -7.51 0.97 16.44
N ASP A 102 -7.88 0.36 17.57
CA ASP A 102 -9.08 -0.47 17.68
C ASP A 102 -10.35 0.33 17.34
N TYR A 103 -10.43 1.59 17.77
CA TYR A 103 -11.54 2.47 17.45
C TYR A 103 -11.65 2.73 15.94
N VAL A 104 -10.55 3.09 15.25
CA VAL A 104 -10.60 3.38 13.82
C VAL A 104 -10.88 2.12 13.01
N VAL A 105 -10.28 0.99 13.38
CA VAL A 105 -10.53 -0.30 12.74
C VAL A 105 -11.99 -0.71 12.86
N THR A 106 -12.57 -0.59 14.06
CA THR A 106 -13.99 -0.89 14.30
C THR A 106 -14.90 0.06 13.52
N LYS A 107 -14.62 1.35 13.56
CA LYS A 107 -15.43 2.38 12.89
C LYS A 107 -15.47 2.18 11.38
N PHE A 108 -14.31 2.03 10.74
CA PHE A 108 -14.26 1.87 9.30
C PHE A 108 -14.66 0.46 8.86
N GLY A 109 -14.38 -0.56 9.68
CA GLY A 109 -14.88 -1.91 9.47
C GLY A 109 -16.41 -1.97 9.45
N ALA A 110 -17.09 -1.27 10.35
CA ALA A 110 -18.55 -1.12 10.35
C ALA A 110 -19.07 -0.39 9.10
N SER A 111 -18.23 0.45 8.49
CA SER A 111 -18.55 1.16 7.25
C SER A 111 -18.17 0.38 5.97
N GLY A 112 -17.73 -0.89 6.10
CA GLY A 112 -17.44 -1.78 4.98
C GLY A 112 -15.97 -1.95 4.63
N ALA A 113 -15.04 -1.37 5.40
CA ALA A 113 -13.62 -1.68 5.25
C ALA A 113 -13.34 -3.11 5.74
N ASP A 114 -12.57 -3.86 4.99
CA ASP A 114 -12.21 -5.24 5.34
C ASP A 114 -10.69 -5.46 5.44
N THR A 115 -9.89 -4.52 4.97
CA THR A 115 -8.44 -4.62 5.00
C THR A 115 -7.81 -3.33 5.53
N PHE A 116 -6.99 -3.46 6.56
CA PHE A 116 -6.22 -2.36 7.15
C PHE A 116 -4.73 -2.67 7.04
N CYS A 117 -3.98 -1.76 6.45
CA CYS A 117 -2.55 -1.90 6.23
C CYS A 117 -1.77 -0.83 7.00
N VAL A 118 -0.56 -1.18 7.41
CA VAL A 118 0.41 -0.23 7.96
C VAL A 118 1.82 -0.66 7.58
N LEU A 119 2.66 0.31 7.20
CA LEU A 119 4.08 0.12 6.95
C LEU A 119 4.85 0.69 8.15
N THR A 120 5.65 -0.14 8.82
CA THR A 120 6.54 0.29 9.91
C THR A 120 7.99 0.08 9.51
N ASP A 121 8.89 0.87 10.09
CA ASP A 121 10.31 0.61 9.96
C ASP A 121 10.67 -0.74 10.59
N GLU A 122 11.53 -1.53 9.95
CA GLU A 122 11.98 -2.83 10.50
C GLU A 122 12.75 -2.64 11.82
N ALA A 123 13.44 -1.51 11.97
CA ALA A 123 14.17 -1.18 13.20
C ALA A 123 13.24 -0.73 14.36
N ASP A 124 11.96 -0.48 14.10
CA ASP A 124 10.99 -0.04 15.11
C ASP A 124 10.24 -1.21 15.72
N GLU A 125 10.91 -1.89 16.66
CA GLU A 125 10.35 -3.02 17.41
C GLU A 125 9.08 -2.63 18.20
N ASN A 126 8.98 -1.40 18.67
CA ASN A 126 7.84 -0.93 19.45
C ASN A 126 6.57 -0.86 18.60
N SER A 127 6.68 -0.30 17.40
CA SER A 127 5.56 -0.28 16.45
C SER A 127 5.18 -1.69 16.00
N ALA A 128 6.18 -2.52 15.70
CA ALA A 128 5.94 -3.91 15.35
C ALA A 128 5.19 -4.67 16.46
N ALA A 129 5.59 -4.47 17.73
CA ALA A 129 4.91 -5.08 18.87
C ALA A 129 3.49 -4.52 19.08
N LEU A 130 3.29 -3.22 18.93
CA LEU A 130 1.98 -2.59 19.04
C LEU A 130 1.01 -3.17 18.00
N PHE A 131 1.39 -3.18 16.74
CA PHE A 131 0.50 -3.67 15.70
C PHE A 131 0.30 -5.18 15.77
N SER A 132 1.36 -5.98 15.94
CA SER A 132 1.24 -7.44 15.90
C SER A 132 0.65 -8.00 17.19
N LYS A 133 1.23 -7.66 18.37
CA LYS A 133 0.87 -8.28 19.64
C LYS A 133 -0.35 -7.65 20.28
N MET A 134 -0.49 -6.32 20.20
CA MET A 134 -1.57 -5.62 20.89
C MET A 134 -2.82 -5.41 20.02
N CYS A 135 -2.64 -5.15 18.71
CA CYS A 135 -3.75 -4.82 17.82
C CYS A 135 -4.14 -5.96 16.86
N GLY A 136 -3.41 -7.08 16.86
CA GLY A 136 -3.73 -8.28 16.08
C GLY A 136 -3.56 -8.11 14.57
N PHE A 137 -2.62 -7.28 14.14
CA PHE A 137 -2.17 -7.24 12.75
C PHE A 137 -1.17 -8.38 12.52
N ARG A 138 -1.21 -9.02 11.35
CA ARG A 138 -0.21 -10.00 10.96
C ARG A 138 0.88 -9.34 10.12
N LEU A 139 2.12 -9.74 10.29
CA LEU A 139 3.17 -9.41 9.36
C LEU A 139 2.85 -10.08 8.02
N CYS A 140 2.62 -9.27 6.99
CA CYS A 140 2.31 -9.74 5.65
C CYS A 140 3.58 -9.92 4.83
N SER A 141 4.37 -8.84 4.68
CA SER A 141 5.55 -8.85 3.84
C SER A 141 6.51 -7.72 4.23
N ARG A 142 7.54 -7.51 3.39
CA ARG A 142 8.47 -6.38 3.48
C ARG A 142 8.51 -5.61 2.18
N GLU A 143 8.77 -4.32 2.30
CA GLU A 143 9.13 -3.43 1.18
C GLU A 143 10.53 -2.87 1.46
N VAL A 144 11.39 -2.93 0.48
CA VAL A 144 12.80 -2.53 0.60
C VAL A 144 13.07 -1.37 -0.33
N LEU A 145 13.68 -0.33 0.20
CA LEU A 145 14.20 0.79 -0.58
C LEU A 145 15.69 0.58 -0.79
N TRP A 146 16.12 0.58 -2.05
CA TRP A 146 17.51 0.38 -2.44
C TRP A 146 18.11 1.69 -2.92
N LYS A 147 19.39 1.92 -2.63
CA LYS A 147 20.13 3.10 -3.04
C LYS A 147 21.40 2.68 -3.78
N PRO A 148 21.79 3.34 -4.89
CA PRO A 148 23.07 3.07 -5.53
C PRO A 148 24.24 3.42 -4.58
N ALA A 149 25.16 2.47 -4.40
CA ALA A 149 26.38 2.66 -3.60
C ALA A 149 27.50 3.34 -4.39
N LYS A 150 27.43 3.29 -5.71
CA LYS A 150 28.39 3.87 -6.65
C LYS A 150 27.65 4.55 -7.80
N LYS A 151 28.37 5.39 -8.54
CA LYS A 151 27.88 5.91 -9.82
C LYS A 151 27.66 4.73 -10.77
N LEU A 152 26.46 4.64 -11.32
CA LEU A 152 26.08 3.56 -12.22
C LEU A 152 26.65 3.77 -13.62
N ASN A 153 26.97 2.68 -14.30
CA ASN A 153 27.12 2.69 -15.75
C ASN A 153 25.72 2.68 -16.37
N LEU A 154 25.38 3.79 -16.99
CA LEU A 154 24.03 4.06 -17.50
C LEU A 154 23.86 3.75 -19.00
N ASP A 155 24.73 2.91 -19.57
CA ASP A 155 24.48 2.40 -20.91
C ASP A 155 23.18 1.60 -20.92
N SER A 156 22.18 2.10 -21.61
CA SER A 156 20.87 1.47 -21.70
C SER A 156 20.46 1.25 -23.15
N PRO A 157 20.06 0.00 -23.51
CA PRO A 157 19.59 -0.30 -24.86
C PRO A 157 18.12 0.12 -25.08
N ILE A 158 17.36 0.48 -24.04
CA ILE A 158 15.95 0.85 -24.17
C ILE A 158 15.84 2.32 -24.56
N SER A 159 15.11 2.58 -25.63
CA SER A 159 14.82 3.93 -26.07
C SER A 159 13.89 4.64 -25.09
N LYS A 160 14.13 5.93 -24.85
CA LYS A 160 13.19 6.77 -24.09
C LYS A 160 11.80 6.84 -24.72
N ASN A 161 11.70 6.63 -26.01
CA ASN A 161 10.45 6.65 -26.77
C ASN A 161 9.56 5.43 -26.48
N ASP A 162 10.12 4.36 -25.90
CA ASP A 162 9.36 3.17 -25.52
C ASP A 162 8.56 3.40 -24.22
N PHE A 163 8.89 4.46 -23.46
CA PHE A 163 8.17 4.87 -22.26
C PHE A 163 6.98 5.74 -22.64
N ILE A 164 5.82 5.13 -22.69
CA ILE A 164 4.55 5.80 -23.01
C ILE A 164 4.00 6.39 -21.71
N LEU A 165 3.63 7.68 -21.75
CA LEU A 165 3.02 8.32 -20.60
C LEU A 165 1.71 7.59 -20.21
N PHE A 166 1.60 7.19 -18.96
CA PHE A 166 0.42 6.51 -18.43
C PHE A 166 -0.85 7.37 -18.59
N LYS A 167 -1.94 6.73 -18.99
CA LYS A 167 -3.27 7.33 -19.08
C LYS A 167 -4.26 6.55 -18.21
N ASN A 168 -5.34 7.18 -17.80
CA ASN A 168 -6.38 6.50 -17.01
C ASN A 168 -7.03 5.32 -17.74
N THR A 169 -6.94 5.26 -19.07
CA THR A 169 -7.35 4.10 -19.87
C THR A 169 -6.48 2.87 -19.62
N ASP A 170 -5.22 3.06 -19.21
CA ASP A 170 -4.27 1.98 -18.94
C ASP A 170 -4.43 1.38 -17.53
N SER A 171 -5.31 1.95 -16.71
CA SER A 171 -5.44 1.58 -15.30
C SER A 171 -5.93 0.15 -15.07
N GLN A 172 -6.77 -0.39 -15.96
CA GLN A 172 -7.24 -1.78 -15.87
C GLN A 172 -6.09 -2.76 -16.11
N ASP A 173 -5.40 -2.61 -17.23
CA ASP A 173 -4.29 -3.48 -17.63
C ASP A 173 -3.14 -3.39 -16.61
N THR A 174 -2.91 -2.19 -16.04
CA THR A 174 -1.91 -1.98 -14.98
C THR A 174 -2.30 -2.69 -13.69
N ALA A 175 -3.59 -2.70 -13.31
CA ALA A 175 -4.06 -3.44 -12.14
C ALA A 175 -3.93 -4.95 -12.37
N GLU A 176 -4.22 -5.45 -13.56
CA GLU A 176 -4.04 -6.86 -13.93
C GLU A 176 -2.57 -7.27 -13.89
N LEU A 177 -1.67 -6.43 -14.43
CA LEU A 177 -0.22 -6.63 -14.33
C LEU A 177 0.24 -6.70 -12.88
N PHE A 178 -0.20 -5.75 -12.03
CA PHE A 178 0.12 -5.75 -10.60
C PHE A 178 -0.35 -7.05 -9.94
N ASN A 179 -1.63 -7.39 -10.09
CA ASN A 179 -2.26 -8.53 -9.42
C ASN A 179 -1.66 -9.87 -9.88
N SER A 180 -1.29 -9.99 -11.16
CA SER A 180 -0.59 -11.18 -11.68
C SER A 180 0.83 -11.30 -11.11
N SER A 181 1.48 -10.17 -10.83
CA SER A 181 2.82 -10.12 -10.25
C SER A 181 2.85 -10.36 -8.74
N VAL A 182 1.72 -10.29 -8.03
CA VAL A 182 1.63 -10.58 -6.59
C VAL A 182 1.55 -12.09 -6.37
N PHE A 183 2.34 -12.62 -5.42
CA PHE A 183 2.23 -14.04 -5.02
C PHE A 183 0.80 -14.38 -4.59
N PRO A 184 0.25 -15.54 -4.97
CA PRO A 184 -1.15 -15.89 -4.73
C PRO A 184 -1.61 -15.74 -3.27
N HIS A 185 -0.77 -16.10 -2.30
CA HIS A 185 -1.09 -16.04 -0.88
C HIS A 185 -1.19 -14.62 -0.29
N PHE A 186 -0.71 -13.61 -1.02
CA PHE A 186 -0.83 -12.21 -0.61
C PHE A 186 -1.99 -11.48 -1.32
N ARG A 187 -2.54 -12.05 -2.40
CA ARG A 187 -3.54 -11.37 -3.25
C ARG A 187 -4.73 -10.87 -2.48
N TYR A 188 -5.28 -11.67 -1.56
CA TYR A 188 -6.46 -11.27 -0.79
C TYR A 188 -6.30 -9.89 -0.13
N SER A 189 -5.14 -9.62 0.44
CA SER A 189 -4.87 -8.35 1.16
C SER A 189 -4.29 -7.26 0.28
N LEU A 190 -3.55 -7.62 -0.78
CA LEU A 190 -2.73 -6.68 -1.54
C LEU A 190 -3.21 -6.45 -2.98
N GLU A 191 -4.20 -7.23 -3.45
CA GLU A 191 -4.81 -7.02 -4.77
C GLU A 191 -5.27 -5.56 -4.92
N CYS A 192 -4.97 -4.98 -6.09
CA CYS A 192 -5.29 -3.61 -6.42
C CYS A 192 -6.44 -3.53 -7.41
N GLU A 193 -7.33 -2.58 -7.21
CA GLU A 193 -8.38 -2.23 -8.16
C GLU A 193 -7.84 -1.19 -9.16
N LYS A 194 -8.42 -1.15 -10.36
CA LYS A 194 -8.02 -0.16 -11.40
C LYS A 194 -8.08 1.29 -10.91
N GLU A 195 -8.99 1.58 -9.98
CA GLU A 195 -9.16 2.90 -9.38
C GLU A 195 -7.92 3.35 -8.62
N GLU A 196 -7.13 2.42 -8.08
CA GLU A 196 -5.90 2.72 -7.34
C GLU A 196 -4.81 3.31 -8.24
N PHE A 197 -4.79 2.94 -9.53
CA PHE A 197 -3.83 3.44 -10.52
C PHE A 197 -4.27 4.75 -11.19
N LYS A 198 -5.59 5.04 -11.27
CA LYS A 198 -6.10 6.26 -11.92
C LYS A 198 -5.47 7.52 -11.35
N GLU A 199 -5.13 8.47 -12.19
CA GLU A 199 -4.68 9.79 -11.75
C GLU A 199 -5.85 10.65 -11.28
N ASN A 200 -5.62 11.45 -10.23
CA ASN A 200 -6.61 12.41 -9.78
C ASN A 200 -6.66 13.60 -10.73
N LEU A 201 -7.88 14.11 -10.98
CA LEU A 201 -8.09 15.34 -11.75
C LEU A 201 -7.41 16.59 -11.13
N PHE A 202 -7.14 16.55 -9.81
CA PHE A 202 -6.52 17.62 -9.05
C PHE A 202 -5.03 17.36 -8.74
N LYS A 203 -4.30 16.75 -9.67
CA LYS A 203 -2.88 16.40 -9.50
C LYS A 203 -1.99 17.61 -9.13
N GLY A 204 -2.37 18.82 -9.56
CA GLY A 204 -1.63 20.06 -9.26
C GLY A 204 -1.77 20.59 -7.83
N LEU A 205 -2.62 19.99 -6.99
CA LEU A 205 -2.81 20.37 -5.58
C LEU A 205 -2.05 19.42 -4.63
N SER A 206 -1.40 18.37 -5.13
CA SER A 206 -0.55 17.51 -4.31
C SER A 206 0.89 18.02 -4.33
N ASP A 207 1.52 18.08 -3.17
CA ASP A 207 2.92 18.49 -3.01
C ASP A 207 3.92 17.47 -3.62
N ASN A 208 3.40 16.39 -4.25
CA ASN A 208 4.21 15.30 -4.76
C ASN A 208 4.33 15.38 -6.28
N LEU A 209 5.55 15.33 -6.80
CA LEU A 209 5.80 15.10 -8.22
C LEU A 209 5.73 13.61 -8.52
N SER A 210 4.86 13.21 -9.43
CA SER A 210 4.76 11.84 -9.90
C SER A 210 4.70 11.79 -11.42
N PHE A 211 5.56 10.95 -12.01
CA PHE A 211 5.55 10.63 -13.44
C PHE A 211 5.34 9.14 -13.59
N LYS A 212 4.36 8.78 -14.39
CA LYS A 212 3.97 7.38 -14.61
C LYS A 212 4.13 7.03 -16.06
N PHE A 213 4.72 5.87 -16.33
CA PHE A 213 4.90 5.36 -17.68
C PHE A 213 4.47 3.90 -17.76
N VAL A 214 4.08 3.49 -18.94
CA VAL A 214 3.84 2.10 -19.31
C VAL A 214 4.73 1.73 -20.50
N LEU A 215 5.18 0.47 -20.49
CA LEU A 215 5.83 -0.15 -21.63
C LEU A 215 4.90 -1.24 -22.16
N LYS A 216 4.68 -1.24 -23.47
CA LYS A 216 3.71 -2.10 -24.14
C LYS A 216 4.37 -2.89 -25.25
N ASP A 217 3.85 -4.09 -25.48
CA ASP A 217 4.09 -4.87 -26.68
C ASP A 217 2.77 -5.22 -27.38
N GLU A 218 2.79 -6.20 -28.25
CA GLU A 218 1.61 -6.68 -28.97
C GLU A 218 0.56 -7.32 -28.04
N ASN A 219 0.97 -7.78 -26.86
CA ASN A 219 0.12 -8.47 -25.88
C ASN A 219 -0.44 -7.52 -24.81
N GLY A 220 0.00 -6.25 -24.78
CA GLY A 220 -0.46 -5.25 -23.82
C GLY A 220 0.65 -4.65 -22.95
N ILE A 221 0.30 -4.23 -21.75
CA ILE A 221 1.26 -3.62 -20.81
C ILE A 221 2.10 -4.72 -20.16
N PHE A 222 3.41 -4.71 -20.40
CA PHE A 222 4.35 -5.63 -19.75
C PHE A 222 5.14 -5.00 -18.59
N ALA A 223 5.24 -3.67 -18.55
CA ALA A 223 5.80 -2.97 -17.41
C ALA A 223 5.07 -1.65 -17.13
N TYR A 224 4.94 -1.34 -15.84
CA TYR A 224 4.48 -0.05 -15.32
C TYR A 224 5.56 0.53 -14.44
N THR A 225 5.79 1.83 -14.56
CA THR A 225 6.81 2.52 -13.78
C THR A 225 6.27 3.82 -13.20
N GLU A 226 6.65 4.12 -11.96
CA GLU A 226 6.34 5.39 -11.31
C GLU A 226 7.62 6.02 -10.76
N LEU A 227 7.83 7.29 -11.10
CA LEU A 227 8.86 8.15 -10.53
C LEU A 227 8.18 9.10 -9.56
N LEU A 228 8.47 8.98 -8.28
CA LEU A 228 7.83 9.74 -7.22
C LEU A 228 8.85 10.58 -6.45
N SER A 229 8.56 11.87 -6.25
CA SER A 229 9.34 12.74 -5.37
C SER A 229 8.44 13.61 -4.51
N TYR A 230 8.87 13.83 -3.26
CA TYR A 230 8.19 14.69 -2.28
C TYR A 230 8.91 16.02 -2.05
N ASP A 231 10.14 16.18 -2.57
CA ASP A 231 11.02 17.32 -2.28
C ASP A 231 11.95 17.71 -3.45
N ASP A 232 11.68 17.20 -4.66
CA ASP A 232 12.45 17.40 -5.90
C ASP A 232 13.91 16.90 -5.86
N LYS A 233 14.39 16.44 -4.69
CA LYS A 233 15.77 15.94 -4.50
C LYS A 233 15.82 14.44 -4.35
N ASN A 234 14.84 13.87 -3.66
CA ASN A 234 14.77 12.44 -3.37
C ASN A 234 13.72 11.80 -4.27
N TRP A 235 14.15 10.92 -5.18
CA TRP A 235 13.30 10.25 -6.14
C TRP A 235 13.21 8.76 -5.86
N ILE A 236 12.01 8.25 -5.82
CA ILE A 236 11.71 6.83 -5.70
C ILE A 236 11.28 6.31 -7.06
N ILE A 237 11.97 5.29 -7.55
CA ILE A 237 11.62 4.54 -8.76
C ILE A 237 10.89 3.29 -8.32
N ASP A 238 9.68 3.12 -8.80
CA ASP A 238 8.84 1.95 -8.60
C ASP A 238 8.58 1.28 -9.94
N ILE A 239 8.93 0.00 -10.09
CA ILE A 239 8.79 -0.76 -11.33
C ILE A 239 7.99 -2.02 -11.03
N ILE A 240 6.89 -2.21 -11.76
CA ILE A 240 6.12 -3.44 -11.81
C ILE A 240 6.34 -4.04 -13.19
N ILE A 241 6.79 -5.27 -13.25
CA ILE A 241 7.13 -5.92 -14.51
C ILE A 241 6.54 -7.33 -14.57
N SER A 242 6.07 -7.70 -15.74
CA SER A 242 5.60 -9.05 -16.02
C SER A 242 6.78 -10.03 -15.98
N LYS A 243 6.55 -11.23 -15.45
CA LYS A 243 7.56 -12.28 -15.30
C LYS A 243 8.30 -12.61 -16.60
N GLN A 244 7.63 -12.50 -17.73
CA GLN A 244 8.22 -12.79 -19.05
C GLN A 244 9.29 -11.77 -19.49
N TYR A 245 9.28 -10.57 -18.89
CA TYR A 245 10.15 -9.45 -19.24
C TYR A 245 11.14 -9.07 -18.13
N GLU A 246 11.28 -9.91 -17.11
CA GLU A 246 12.16 -9.65 -15.95
C GLU A 246 13.60 -9.32 -16.34
N ASP A 247 14.13 -9.93 -17.41
CA ASP A 247 15.47 -9.65 -17.95
C ASP A 247 15.63 -8.19 -18.43
N SER A 248 14.54 -7.52 -18.77
CA SER A 248 14.54 -6.10 -19.16
C SER A 248 14.58 -5.14 -17.98
N TYR A 249 14.41 -5.61 -16.74
CA TYR A 249 14.30 -4.77 -15.55
C TYR A 249 15.46 -3.78 -15.40
N ILE A 250 16.71 -4.25 -15.52
CA ILE A 250 17.88 -3.39 -15.34
C ILE A 250 17.97 -2.31 -16.41
N ASN A 251 17.57 -2.62 -17.64
CA ASN A 251 17.60 -1.67 -18.76
C ASN A 251 16.50 -0.60 -18.58
N ILE A 252 15.31 -1.00 -18.12
CA ILE A 252 14.23 -0.08 -17.74
C ILE A 252 14.72 0.86 -16.62
N LEU A 253 15.30 0.30 -15.55
CA LEU A 253 15.81 1.06 -14.43
C LEU A 253 16.88 2.09 -14.86
N LYS A 254 17.87 1.67 -15.65
CA LYS A 254 18.92 2.56 -16.18
C LYS A 254 18.34 3.72 -17.00
N THR A 255 17.37 3.44 -17.85
CA THR A 255 16.71 4.47 -18.65
C THR A 255 15.96 5.47 -17.77
N LEU A 256 15.23 5.01 -16.74
CA LEU A 256 14.54 5.90 -15.80
C LEU A 256 15.52 6.78 -15.02
N ILE A 257 16.66 6.23 -14.60
CA ILE A 257 17.73 6.99 -13.93
C ILE A 257 18.25 8.09 -14.87
N LEU A 258 18.56 7.75 -16.13
CA LEU A 258 18.97 8.75 -17.15
C LEU A 258 17.92 9.84 -17.37
N MET A 259 16.64 9.48 -17.36
CA MET A 259 15.56 10.46 -17.47
C MET A 259 15.53 11.42 -16.26
N LEU A 260 15.76 10.91 -15.06
CA LEU A 260 15.82 11.74 -13.84
C LEU A 260 17.08 12.63 -13.82
N GLU A 261 18.26 12.09 -14.12
CA GLU A 261 19.52 12.86 -14.16
C GLU A 261 19.51 13.97 -15.24
N SER A 262 18.77 13.75 -16.31
CA SER A 262 18.59 14.79 -17.36
C SER A 262 17.73 15.97 -16.89
N ARG A 263 16.90 15.79 -15.86
CA ARG A 263 16.00 16.83 -15.31
C ARG A 263 16.67 17.66 -14.23
N SER A 264 17.43 17.03 -13.35
CA SER A 264 18.02 17.71 -12.21
C SER A 264 19.39 17.11 -11.87
N ARG A 265 20.35 18.00 -11.54
CA ARG A 265 21.65 17.62 -11.01
C ARG A 265 21.53 17.47 -9.48
N ASN A 266 22.29 16.53 -8.90
CA ASN A 266 22.35 16.27 -7.44
C ASN A 266 21.04 15.74 -6.85
N ILE A 267 20.47 14.72 -7.47
CA ILE A 267 19.33 13.98 -6.94
C ILE A 267 19.78 12.69 -6.24
N ASN A 268 19.05 12.30 -5.22
CA ASN A 268 19.15 10.97 -4.64
C ASN A 268 18.11 10.07 -5.29
N ILE A 269 18.54 8.90 -5.72
CA ILE A 269 17.68 7.93 -6.38
C ILE A 269 17.53 6.72 -5.48
N TYR A 270 16.31 6.28 -5.31
CA TYR A 270 15.95 5.08 -4.56
C TYR A 270 15.10 4.18 -5.45
N VAL A 271 15.27 2.87 -5.31
CA VAL A 271 14.51 1.86 -6.04
C VAL A 271 13.69 1.06 -5.06
N LYS A 272 12.40 0.95 -5.30
CA LYS A 272 11.48 0.19 -4.45
C LYS A 272 11.40 -1.26 -4.91
N ASN A 273 11.62 -2.19 -3.99
CA ASN A 273 11.37 -3.63 -4.19
C ASN A 273 10.38 -4.14 -3.15
N ARG A 274 9.37 -4.88 -3.60
CA ARG A 274 8.31 -5.44 -2.77
C ARG A 274 8.46 -6.95 -2.67
N ASN A 275 8.75 -7.47 -1.48
CA ASN A 275 8.97 -8.91 -1.29
C ASN A 275 7.72 -9.78 -1.52
N TYR A 276 6.57 -9.18 -1.71
CA TYR A 276 5.34 -9.89 -2.09
C TYR A 276 5.12 -10.01 -3.61
N MET A 277 6.04 -9.49 -4.43
CA MET A 277 6.03 -9.65 -5.88
C MET A 277 6.82 -10.88 -6.32
N THR A 278 6.35 -11.56 -7.35
CA THR A 278 6.99 -12.76 -7.90
C THR A 278 8.41 -12.50 -8.40
N SER A 279 8.65 -11.30 -8.95
CA SER A 279 9.95 -10.83 -9.45
C SER A 279 10.91 -10.35 -8.34
N SER A 280 10.49 -10.26 -7.08
CA SER A 280 11.24 -9.56 -6.04
C SER A 280 12.64 -10.11 -5.80
N LYS A 281 12.82 -11.44 -5.89
CA LYS A 281 14.11 -12.10 -5.69
C LYS A 281 15.08 -11.76 -6.82
N LEU A 282 14.63 -11.86 -8.06
CA LEU A 282 15.43 -11.49 -9.23
C LEU A 282 15.81 -10.00 -9.18
N ILE A 283 14.86 -9.12 -8.81
CA ILE A 283 15.12 -7.69 -8.63
C ILE A 283 16.22 -7.46 -7.59
N GLU A 284 16.18 -8.17 -6.46
CA GLU A 284 17.21 -8.10 -5.41
C GLU A 284 18.58 -8.52 -5.95
N GLU A 285 18.66 -9.61 -6.70
CA GLU A 285 19.88 -10.10 -7.34
C GLU A 285 20.44 -9.06 -8.32
N VAL A 286 19.61 -8.56 -9.24
CA VAL A 286 19.97 -7.53 -10.22
C VAL A 286 20.44 -6.23 -9.57
N LEU A 287 19.75 -5.76 -8.51
CA LEU A 287 20.15 -4.55 -7.80
C LEU A 287 21.51 -4.74 -7.10
N THR A 288 21.73 -5.90 -6.48
CA THR A 288 22.99 -6.23 -5.81
C THR A 288 24.16 -6.27 -6.79
N GLU A 289 24.00 -6.94 -7.93
CA GLU A 289 25.00 -7.01 -9.02
C GLU A 289 25.36 -5.63 -9.60
N ASN A 290 24.37 -4.73 -9.64
CA ASN A 290 24.56 -3.35 -10.09
C ASN A 290 24.94 -2.38 -8.97
N CYS A 291 25.50 -2.86 -7.87
CA CYS A 291 26.01 -2.07 -6.77
C CYS A 291 24.98 -1.18 -6.06
N PHE A 292 23.72 -1.64 -5.97
CA PHE A 292 22.78 -1.04 -5.03
C PHE A 292 22.92 -1.71 -3.65
N CYS A 293 22.63 -0.94 -2.60
CA CYS A 293 22.54 -1.43 -1.23
C CYS A 293 21.17 -1.13 -0.64
N LYS A 294 20.73 -1.98 0.29
CA LYS A 294 19.49 -1.76 1.05
C LYS A 294 19.65 -0.50 1.89
N TYR A 295 18.72 0.43 1.73
CA TYR A 295 18.74 1.72 2.43
C TYR A 295 17.74 1.73 3.59
N GLU A 296 16.50 1.30 3.33
CA GLU A 296 15.43 1.26 4.30
C GLU A 296 14.56 0.02 4.09
N ILE A 297 14.12 -0.61 5.16
CA ILE A 297 13.25 -1.77 5.11
C ILE A 297 11.98 -1.44 5.90
N LYS A 298 10.83 -1.55 5.25
CA LYS A 298 9.52 -1.42 5.88
C LYS A 298 8.87 -2.78 6.02
N MET A 299 8.32 -3.05 7.20
CA MET A 299 7.45 -4.19 7.44
C MET A 299 6.01 -3.81 7.15
N LEU A 300 5.36 -4.56 6.27
CA LEU A 300 3.96 -4.40 5.94
C LEU A 300 3.11 -5.29 6.86
N PHE A 301 2.37 -4.67 7.76
CA PHE A 301 1.40 -5.35 8.60
C PHE A 301 0.00 -5.17 8.03
N VAL A 302 -0.80 -6.24 8.11
CA VAL A 302 -2.17 -6.25 7.58
C VAL A 302 -3.13 -6.85 8.62
N LYS A 303 -4.31 -6.25 8.74
CA LYS A 303 -5.44 -6.79 9.48
C LYS A 303 -6.63 -6.92 8.54
N ASP A 304 -6.95 -8.17 8.21
CA ASP A 304 -8.04 -8.51 7.31
C ASP A 304 -9.25 -9.02 8.10
N PHE A 305 -10.43 -8.66 7.64
CA PHE A 305 -11.68 -9.22 8.12
C PHE A 305 -12.24 -10.17 7.05
N TYR A 306 -11.96 -11.46 7.22
CA TYR A 306 -12.48 -12.48 6.32
C TYR A 306 -14.00 -12.56 6.44
N LYS A 307 -14.70 -12.25 5.34
CA LYS A 307 -16.12 -12.58 5.18
C LYS A 307 -16.18 -13.86 4.37
N PRO A 308 -16.77 -14.95 4.92
CA PRO A 308 -16.98 -16.16 4.11
C PRO A 308 -17.74 -15.77 2.86
N VAL A 309 -17.15 -16.01 1.70
CA VAL A 309 -17.84 -15.88 0.42
C VAL A 309 -18.96 -16.92 0.51
N LYS A 310 -20.22 -16.48 0.53
CA LYS A 310 -21.34 -17.41 0.27
C LYS A 310 -21.10 -17.90 -1.13
N GLU A 311 -20.79 -19.19 -1.29
CA GLU A 311 -20.85 -19.82 -2.60
C GLU A 311 -22.21 -19.43 -3.18
N LYS A 312 -22.20 -18.81 -4.35
CA LYS A 312 -23.43 -18.66 -5.12
C LYS A 312 -23.89 -20.09 -5.30
N GLU A 313 -24.97 -20.47 -4.63
CA GLU A 313 -25.66 -21.70 -4.99
C GLU A 313 -25.79 -21.65 -6.49
N SER A 314 -25.05 -22.52 -7.18
CA SER A 314 -25.25 -22.75 -8.58
C SER A 314 -26.70 -23.22 -8.64
N VAL A 315 -27.59 -22.39 -9.19
CA VAL A 315 -28.92 -22.78 -9.53
C VAL A 315 -28.73 -23.80 -10.65
N VAL A 316 -28.44 -25.03 -10.25
CA VAL A 316 -28.52 -26.18 -11.11
C VAL A 316 -30.01 -26.30 -11.42
N ASN A 317 -30.37 -25.82 -12.58
CA ASN A 317 -31.74 -25.88 -13.08
C ASN A 317 -32.09 -27.38 -13.13
N PRO A 318 -32.97 -27.93 -12.25
CA PRO A 318 -33.23 -29.37 -12.18
C PRO A 318 -33.83 -29.92 -13.47
N ALA A 319 -34.24 -29.05 -14.41
CA ALA A 319 -34.79 -29.43 -15.71
C ALA A 319 -33.75 -29.94 -16.72
N ILE A 320 -32.44 -29.73 -16.49
CA ILE A 320 -31.39 -30.14 -17.45
C ILE A 320 -30.82 -31.53 -17.12
N ILE A 321 -31.08 -32.07 -15.91
CA ILE A 321 -30.50 -33.38 -15.50
C ILE A 321 -31.36 -34.57 -15.96
N LEU A 322 -32.57 -34.36 -16.48
CA LEU A 322 -33.47 -35.45 -16.84
C LEU A 322 -33.35 -35.97 -18.28
N ASN A 323 -32.52 -35.34 -19.13
CA ASN A 323 -32.50 -35.74 -20.55
C ASN A 323 -31.24 -36.45 -21.06
N GLU A 324 -30.25 -36.74 -20.21
CA GLU A 324 -29.01 -37.40 -20.68
C GLU A 324 -28.50 -38.53 -19.78
N LEU A 325 -29.38 -39.51 -19.44
CA LEU A 325 -28.87 -40.79 -18.94
C LEU A 325 -29.63 -41.96 -19.60
N PRO A 326 -29.00 -42.67 -20.54
CA PRO A 326 -29.49 -44.00 -20.90
C PRO A 326 -29.16 -44.94 -19.74
N GLY A 327 -30.17 -45.70 -19.36
CA GLY A 327 -30.28 -46.54 -18.20
C GLY A 327 -29.04 -47.32 -17.80
N ASN A 328 -28.72 -47.22 -16.52
CA ASN A 328 -28.08 -48.31 -15.81
C ASN A 328 -28.68 -48.42 -14.40
N PRO A 329 -29.29 -49.57 -14.05
CA PRO A 329 -29.90 -49.77 -12.75
C PRO A 329 -28.86 -50.34 -11.80
N ALA A 330 -28.47 -49.62 -10.76
CA ALA A 330 -28.04 -50.14 -9.48
C ALA A 330 -27.38 -49.08 -8.59
N PHE A 331 -28.19 -48.37 -7.84
CA PHE A 331 -27.67 -47.88 -6.54
C PHE A 331 -28.69 -48.28 -5.46
N THR A 332 -28.28 -49.30 -4.70
CA THR A 332 -28.94 -49.79 -3.49
C THR A 332 -28.91 -48.68 -2.42
N LYS A 333 -30.11 -48.48 -1.85
CA LYS A 333 -30.33 -47.64 -0.67
C LYS A 333 -29.47 -48.10 0.50
N PHE A 334 -28.68 -47.19 1.06
CA PHE A 334 -28.17 -47.37 2.40
C PHE A 334 -29.16 -46.78 3.40
N ASN A 335 -29.76 -47.68 4.19
CA ASN A 335 -30.62 -47.33 5.30
C ASN A 335 -29.79 -46.75 6.43
N SER A 336 -30.17 -45.56 6.90
CA SER A 336 -29.79 -45.03 8.19
C SER A 336 -30.31 -45.92 9.30
N VAL A 337 -29.39 -46.40 10.16
CA VAL A 337 -29.75 -46.98 11.46
C VAL A 337 -29.54 -45.89 12.50
N GLN A 338 -30.62 -45.45 13.12
CA GLN A 338 -30.64 -44.78 14.39
C GLN A 338 -30.18 -45.72 15.50
N LYS A 339 -29.26 -45.29 16.34
CA LYS A 339 -29.29 -45.48 17.80
C LYS A 339 -28.41 -44.45 18.47
#